data_a24c3f7e67cace89d47207ff2edb0ed0
#
_entry.id   a24c3f7e67cace89d47207ff2edb0ed0
#
_cell.length_a   1.000
_cell.length_b   1.000
_cell.length_c   1.000
_cell.angle_alpha   90.00
_cell.angle_beta   90.00
_cell.angle_gamma   90.00
#
_symmetry.space_group_name_H-M   'P 1'
#
loop_
_entity.id
_entity.type
_entity.pdbx_description
1 polymer ?
#
loop_
_entity_poly.entity_id
_entity_poly.type
_entity_poly.pdbx_seq_one_letter_code
_entity_poly.pdbx_strand_id
1 'polypeptide(L)'
;MHRIYFEKRCILICSPDDQILSDPNMIRFSLGGSQDIHSLVDMVEVSDSLHRVCIPTSDIQGTYKAICAEFLEVNAGGGLVSNRRGDYLLISRNGMWDLPKGHQDPGEDIQVTALREVQEETGISELEVRELICITDHCYKRNGIWHLKHTWWYDMLYTDPTDLTPQTEEDITKAAWVARSSLPPYLLNTYPSIQEVFHEAKI
;
A
#
# COMPACT_ATOMS: atom_id res chain seq x y z
N MET A 1 13.47 -0.80 -8.89
CA MET A 1 13.37 -1.04 -7.43
C MET A 1 11.97 -1.53 -7.11
N HIS A 2 11.83 -2.58 -6.26
CA HIS A 2 10.55 -3.00 -5.67
C HIS A 2 10.56 -2.73 -4.18
N ARG A 3 9.38 -2.44 -3.61
CA ARG A 3 9.18 -2.23 -2.18
C ARG A 3 8.12 -3.18 -1.68
N ILE A 4 8.40 -3.89 -0.58
CA ILE A 4 7.46 -4.77 0.10
C ILE A 4 7.32 -4.26 1.53
N TYR A 5 6.13 -3.83 1.90
CA TYR A 5 5.85 -3.20 3.18
C TYR A 5 5.39 -4.21 4.25
N PHE A 6 5.81 -4.00 5.48
CA PHE A 6 5.39 -4.70 6.69
C PHE A 6 5.01 -3.64 7.72
N GLU A 7 3.76 -3.20 7.71
CA GLU A 7 3.30 -2.04 8.49
C GLU A 7 4.16 -0.78 8.23
N LYS A 8 5.05 -0.44 9.18
CA LYS A 8 5.97 0.71 9.11
C LYS A 8 7.36 0.36 8.59
N ARG A 9 7.61 -0.89 8.26
CA ARG A 9 8.88 -1.43 7.79
C ARG A 9 8.83 -1.76 6.30
N CYS A 10 9.99 -1.84 5.67
CA CYS A 10 10.03 -2.09 4.23
C CYS A 10 11.26 -2.93 3.84
N ILE A 11 11.03 -3.94 3.02
CA ILE A 11 12.07 -4.62 2.26
C ILE A 11 12.17 -3.96 0.88
N LEU A 12 13.38 -3.56 0.52
CA LEU A 12 13.71 -2.95 -0.77
C LEU A 12 14.50 -3.94 -1.60
N ILE A 13 14.11 -4.15 -2.85
CA ILE A 13 14.88 -4.91 -3.83
C ILE A 13 15.42 -3.90 -4.84
N CYS A 14 16.73 -3.75 -4.90
CA CYS A 14 17.36 -2.69 -5.69
C CYS A 14 18.59 -3.18 -6.48
N SER A 15 19.05 -2.36 -7.40
CA SER A 15 20.36 -2.59 -8.07
C SER A 15 21.51 -2.49 -7.08
N PRO A 16 22.62 -3.24 -7.26
CA PRO A 16 23.82 -3.10 -6.44
C PRO A 16 24.44 -1.69 -6.49
N ASP A 17 24.16 -0.91 -7.53
CA ASP A 17 24.65 0.46 -7.71
C ASP A 17 23.62 1.53 -7.30
N ASP A 18 22.52 1.14 -6.67
CA ASP A 18 21.48 2.08 -6.27
C ASP A 18 21.97 3.03 -5.17
N GLN A 19 21.68 4.33 -5.33
CA GLN A 19 22.09 5.36 -4.39
C GLN A 19 21.52 5.16 -2.98
N ILE A 20 20.39 4.46 -2.84
CA ILE A 20 19.79 4.13 -1.54
C ILE A 20 20.74 3.34 -0.65
N LEU A 21 21.68 2.60 -1.24
CA LEU A 21 22.70 1.85 -0.51
C LEU A 21 23.75 2.76 0.17
N SER A 22 23.79 4.05 -0.16
CA SER A 22 24.65 5.03 0.51
C SER A 22 24.08 5.53 1.84
N ASP A 23 22.80 5.22 2.16
CA ASP A 23 22.21 5.53 3.45
C ASP A 23 22.88 4.68 4.55
N PRO A 24 23.53 5.32 5.56
CA PRO A 24 24.23 4.59 6.62
C PRO A 24 23.29 3.77 7.52
N ASN A 25 21.98 4.06 7.50
CA ASN A 25 20.97 3.33 8.24
C ASN A 25 20.33 2.19 7.44
N MET A 26 20.80 1.97 6.19
CA MET A 26 20.30 0.90 5.35
C MET A 26 20.98 -0.43 5.69
N ILE A 27 20.19 -1.38 6.13
CA ILE A 27 20.67 -2.75 6.34
C ILE A 27 20.65 -3.49 5.02
N ARG A 28 21.80 -4.07 4.64
CA ARG A 28 21.93 -4.87 3.43
C ARG A 28 21.77 -6.34 3.78
N PHE A 29 20.92 -7.02 3.05
CA PHE A 29 20.68 -8.44 3.20
C PHE A 29 21.03 -9.17 1.88
N SER A 30 21.79 -10.27 1.97
CA SER A 30 22.14 -11.10 0.82
C SER A 30 21.35 -12.39 0.87
N LEU A 31 20.59 -12.67 -0.18
CA LEU A 31 19.85 -13.93 -0.32
C LEU A 31 20.78 -15.01 -0.88
N GLY A 32 20.93 -16.12 -0.14
CA GLY A 32 21.61 -17.36 -0.59
C GLY A 32 20.62 -18.44 -1.03
N GLY A 33 19.34 -18.31 -0.69
CA GLY A 33 18.28 -19.27 -1.03
C GLY A 33 16.94 -18.94 -0.38
N SER A 34 15.92 -19.80 -0.58
CA SER A 34 14.57 -19.59 -0.07
C SER A 34 14.49 -19.54 1.47
N GLN A 35 15.32 -20.31 2.17
CA GLN A 35 15.38 -20.25 3.65
C GLN A 35 15.76 -18.87 4.16
N ASP A 36 16.53 -18.10 3.38
CA ASP A 36 16.92 -16.73 3.76
C ASP A 36 15.75 -15.76 3.69
N ILE A 37 14.78 -16.01 2.80
CA ILE A 37 13.57 -15.18 2.69
C ILE A 37 12.71 -15.30 3.96
N HIS A 38 12.48 -16.54 4.44
CA HIS A 38 11.76 -16.75 5.70
C HIS A 38 12.48 -16.09 6.88
N SER A 39 13.81 -16.28 6.96
CA SER A 39 14.62 -15.65 8.01
C SER A 39 14.58 -14.12 7.96
N LEU A 40 14.56 -13.54 6.76
CA LEU A 40 14.42 -12.10 6.56
C LEU A 40 13.06 -11.60 7.03
N VAL A 41 11.98 -12.30 6.67
CA VAL A 41 10.60 -11.96 7.06
C VAL A 41 10.45 -12.03 8.58
N ASP A 42 10.90 -13.11 9.21
CA ASP A 42 10.88 -13.25 10.66
C ASP A 42 11.71 -12.16 11.36
N MET A 43 12.87 -11.82 10.82
CA MET A 43 13.71 -10.74 11.34
C MET A 43 13.01 -9.37 11.24
N VAL A 44 12.34 -9.10 10.12
CA VAL A 44 11.58 -7.85 9.93
C VAL A 44 10.34 -7.83 10.83
N GLU A 45 9.68 -8.98 11.08
CA GLU A 45 8.52 -9.06 11.97
C GLU A 45 8.87 -8.74 13.42
N VAL A 46 9.97 -9.30 13.95
CA VAL A 46 10.28 -9.23 15.39
C VAL A 46 11.12 -8.01 15.78
N SER A 47 11.71 -7.30 14.85
CA SER A 47 12.64 -6.21 15.14
C SER A 47 12.03 -4.83 14.95
N ASP A 48 11.75 -4.14 16.05
CA ASP A 48 11.28 -2.74 16.02
C ASP A 48 12.33 -1.74 15.50
N SER A 49 13.62 -2.14 15.49
CA SER A 49 14.71 -1.30 15.00
C SER A 49 14.97 -1.40 13.49
N LEU A 50 14.41 -2.41 12.81
CA LEU A 50 14.61 -2.65 11.40
C LEU A 50 13.55 -1.93 10.56
N HIS A 51 13.74 -0.65 10.30
CA HIS A 51 12.79 0.11 9.49
C HIS A 51 12.90 -0.18 7.98
N ARG A 52 14.13 -0.37 7.48
CA ARG A 52 14.39 -0.63 6.07
C ARG A 52 15.52 -1.64 5.89
N VAL A 53 15.26 -2.66 5.09
CA VAL A 53 16.25 -3.66 4.67
C VAL A 53 16.33 -3.66 3.15
N CYS A 54 17.52 -3.62 2.58
CA CYS A 54 17.72 -3.69 1.14
C CYS A 54 18.36 -5.01 0.73
N ILE A 55 17.84 -5.59 -0.34
CA ILE A 55 18.39 -6.75 -1.03
C ILE A 55 19.00 -6.24 -2.35
N PRO A 56 20.31 -5.97 -2.40
CA PRO A 56 20.97 -5.60 -3.63
C PRO A 56 21.11 -6.81 -4.56
N THR A 57 20.60 -6.71 -5.77
CA THR A 57 20.63 -7.79 -6.76
C THR A 57 20.71 -7.26 -8.18
N SER A 58 21.38 -8.00 -9.07
CA SER A 58 21.38 -7.73 -10.52
C SER A 58 20.10 -8.24 -11.21
N ASP A 59 19.36 -9.15 -10.55
CA ASP A 59 18.09 -9.68 -11.04
C ASP A 59 16.95 -9.27 -10.08
N ILE A 60 16.54 -8.01 -10.18
CA ILE A 60 15.47 -7.44 -9.35
C ILE A 60 14.16 -8.23 -9.52
N GLN A 61 13.80 -8.54 -10.77
CA GLN A 61 12.53 -9.18 -11.09
C GLN A 61 12.48 -10.64 -10.64
N GLY A 62 13.56 -11.40 -10.84
CA GLY A 62 13.66 -12.77 -10.36
C GLY A 62 13.66 -12.84 -8.84
N THR A 63 14.39 -11.94 -8.17
CA THR A 63 14.40 -11.84 -6.71
C THR A 63 13.02 -11.50 -6.16
N TYR A 64 12.31 -10.54 -6.77
CA TYR A 64 10.94 -10.19 -6.39
C TYR A 64 10.00 -11.39 -6.52
N LYS A 65 10.01 -12.08 -7.66
CA LYS A 65 9.18 -13.28 -7.87
C LYS A 65 9.51 -14.40 -6.87
N ALA A 66 10.78 -14.60 -6.56
CA ALA A 66 11.19 -15.59 -5.56
C ALA A 66 10.66 -15.26 -4.17
N ILE A 67 10.63 -13.97 -3.79
CA ILE A 67 10.03 -13.52 -2.54
C ILE A 67 8.51 -13.71 -2.56
N CYS A 68 7.82 -13.31 -3.63
CA CYS A 68 6.36 -13.49 -3.75
C CYS A 68 5.94 -14.96 -3.58
N ALA A 69 6.72 -15.91 -4.15
CA ALA A 69 6.42 -17.33 -4.09
C ALA A 69 6.40 -17.94 -2.67
N GLU A 70 6.94 -17.23 -1.67
CA GLU A 70 6.96 -17.68 -0.27
C GLU A 70 5.71 -17.23 0.51
N PHE A 71 4.81 -16.48 -0.12
CA PHE A 71 3.61 -15.93 0.49
C PHE A 71 2.33 -16.42 -0.21
N LEU A 72 1.22 -16.35 0.50
CA LEU A 72 -0.09 -16.43 -0.12
C LEU A 72 -0.41 -15.07 -0.74
N GLU A 73 -0.34 -14.98 -2.08
CA GLU A 73 -0.63 -13.76 -2.80
C GLU A 73 -2.13 -13.48 -2.81
N VAL A 74 -2.51 -12.23 -2.56
CA VAL A 74 -3.89 -11.75 -2.64
C VAL A 74 -3.93 -10.39 -3.34
N ASN A 75 -4.97 -10.18 -4.14
CA ASN A 75 -5.16 -8.94 -4.87
C ASN A 75 -6.15 -8.02 -4.14
N ALA A 76 -5.93 -6.72 -4.26
CA ALA A 76 -6.81 -5.68 -3.76
C ALA A 76 -6.84 -4.50 -4.73
N GLY A 77 -7.95 -3.79 -4.75
CA GLY A 77 -8.09 -2.55 -5.50
C GLY A 77 -8.44 -1.39 -4.58
N GLY A 78 -7.96 -0.20 -4.88
CA GLY A 78 -8.28 1.00 -4.12
C GLY A 78 -8.14 2.28 -4.91
N GLY A 79 -8.55 3.40 -4.33
CA GLY A 79 -8.61 4.69 -5.00
C GLY A 79 -7.96 5.83 -4.23
N LEU A 80 -7.18 6.63 -4.95
CA LEU A 80 -6.82 7.99 -4.56
C LEU A 80 -7.89 8.92 -5.14
N VAL A 81 -8.92 9.20 -4.35
CA VAL A 81 -10.09 9.93 -4.81
C VAL A 81 -9.93 11.42 -4.57
N SER A 82 -10.08 12.23 -5.61
CA SER A 82 -10.16 13.69 -5.52
C SER A 82 -11.57 14.19 -5.83
N ASN A 83 -11.97 15.32 -5.26
CA ASN A 83 -13.19 16.02 -5.62
C ASN A 83 -12.91 17.22 -6.54
N ARG A 84 -13.95 17.90 -7.02
CA ARG A 84 -13.83 19.10 -7.90
C ARG A 84 -13.08 20.26 -7.27
N ARG A 85 -12.91 20.29 -5.94
CA ARG A 85 -12.16 21.33 -5.23
C ARG A 85 -10.67 20.97 -5.12
N GLY A 86 -10.29 19.74 -5.49
CA GLY A 86 -8.95 19.21 -5.31
C GLY A 86 -8.66 18.71 -3.88
N ASP A 87 -9.72 18.45 -3.07
CA ASP A 87 -9.58 17.77 -1.79
C ASP A 87 -9.48 16.27 -2.03
N TYR A 88 -8.75 15.57 -1.18
CA TYR A 88 -8.55 14.10 -1.24
C TYR A 88 -9.36 13.38 -0.17
N LEU A 89 -9.96 12.25 -0.53
CA LEU A 89 -10.70 11.40 0.38
C LEU A 89 -9.72 10.53 1.17
N LEU A 90 -9.79 10.64 2.49
CA LEU A 90 -9.07 9.78 3.42
C LEU A 90 -10.05 9.06 4.34
N ILE A 91 -9.71 7.84 4.71
CA ILE A 91 -10.41 7.08 5.76
C ILE A 91 -9.52 6.94 6.99
N SER A 92 -10.12 6.78 8.17
CA SER A 92 -9.39 6.48 9.41
C SER A 92 -9.77 5.10 9.91
N ARG A 93 -8.77 4.23 10.01
CA ARG A 93 -8.90 2.85 10.49
C ARG A 93 -7.78 2.55 11.50
N ASN A 94 -8.11 1.94 12.64
CA ASN A 94 -7.14 1.61 13.70
C ASN A 94 -6.27 2.80 14.16
N GLY A 95 -6.81 4.03 14.15
CA GLY A 95 -6.11 5.24 14.56
C GLY A 95 -5.11 5.79 13.53
N MET A 96 -5.01 5.17 12.34
CA MET A 96 -4.20 5.61 11.21
C MET A 96 -5.08 6.14 10.09
N TRP A 97 -4.55 7.08 9.31
CA TRP A 97 -5.18 7.48 8.05
C TRP A 97 -4.77 6.53 6.93
N ASP A 98 -5.70 6.26 6.03
CA ASP A 98 -5.54 5.31 4.92
C ASP A 98 -6.33 5.81 3.70
N LEU A 99 -6.16 5.13 2.57
CA LEU A 99 -6.99 5.27 1.39
C LEU A 99 -7.98 4.09 1.30
N PRO A 100 -9.21 4.31 0.79
CA PRO A 100 -10.19 3.26 0.67
C PRO A 100 -9.74 2.17 -0.33
N LYS A 101 -9.85 0.89 0.07
CA LYS A 101 -9.39 -0.28 -0.68
C LYS A 101 -9.82 -1.58 -0.04
N GLY A 102 -10.04 -2.59 -0.84
CA GLY A 102 -10.30 -3.93 -0.30
C GLY A 102 -9.99 -5.06 -1.27
N HIS A 103 -10.34 -6.27 -0.89
CA HIS A 103 -9.92 -7.47 -1.59
C HIS A 103 -10.72 -7.68 -2.88
N GLN A 104 -10.03 -8.22 -3.89
CA GLN A 104 -10.64 -8.63 -5.15
C GLN A 104 -11.50 -9.88 -4.93
N ASP A 105 -12.75 -9.82 -5.37
CA ASP A 105 -13.65 -10.97 -5.41
C ASP A 105 -13.28 -11.94 -6.55
N PRO A 106 -13.56 -13.25 -6.39
CA PRO A 106 -13.28 -14.22 -7.44
C PRO A 106 -13.91 -13.86 -8.78
N GLY A 107 -13.08 -13.67 -9.80
CA GLY A 107 -13.51 -13.35 -11.17
C GLY A 107 -13.85 -11.88 -11.42
N GLU A 108 -13.70 -11.02 -10.42
CA GLU A 108 -13.88 -9.57 -10.56
C GLU A 108 -12.68 -8.95 -11.28
N ASP A 109 -12.91 -7.92 -12.10
CA ASP A 109 -11.84 -7.08 -12.64
C ASP A 109 -11.29 -6.17 -11.54
N ILE A 110 -9.97 -5.97 -11.50
CA ILE A 110 -9.32 -5.23 -10.41
C ILE A 110 -9.72 -3.75 -10.35
N GLN A 111 -10.03 -3.13 -11.49
CA GLN A 111 -10.54 -1.77 -11.54
C GLN A 111 -11.97 -1.69 -10.98
N VAL A 112 -12.78 -2.73 -11.24
CA VAL A 112 -14.13 -2.87 -10.66
C VAL A 112 -14.02 -3.06 -9.14
N THR A 113 -13.10 -3.90 -8.68
CA THR A 113 -12.78 -4.03 -7.24
C THR A 113 -12.49 -2.67 -6.60
N ALA A 114 -11.57 -1.91 -7.21
CA ALA A 114 -11.19 -0.60 -6.67
C ALA A 114 -12.39 0.36 -6.56
N LEU A 115 -13.25 0.37 -7.58
CA LEU A 115 -14.47 1.19 -7.59
C LEU A 115 -15.44 0.76 -6.48
N ARG A 116 -15.74 -0.55 -6.40
CA ARG A 116 -16.67 -1.13 -5.41
C ARG A 116 -16.19 -0.84 -3.99
N GLU A 117 -14.93 -1.09 -3.69
CA GLU A 117 -14.38 -0.91 -2.35
C GLU A 117 -14.40 0.56 -1.90
N VAL A 118 -14.07 1.50 -2.80
CA VAL A 118 -14.19 2.93 -2.49
C VAL A 118 -15.63 3.30 -2.17
N GLN A 119 -16.61 2.77 -2.92
CA GLN A 119 -18.03 3.02 -2.68
C GLN A 119 -18.50 2.42 -1.35
N GLU A 120 -18.13 1.17 -1.06
CA GLU A 120 -18.52 0.45 0.16
C GLU A 120 -17.92 1.09 1.42
N GLU A 121 -16.63 1.40 1.40
CA GLU A 121 -15.93 1.95 2.57
C GLU A 121 -16.29 3.41 2.89
N THR A 122 -16.82 4.17 1.91
CA THR A 122 -17.04 5.62 2.06
C THR A 122 -18.46 6.11 1.81
N GLY A 123 -19.30 5.26 1.24
CA GLY A 123 -20.70 5.58 0.92
C GLY A 123 -20.90 6.49 -0.30
N ILE A 124 -19.83 6.85 -1.03
CA ILE A 124 -19.92 7.67 -2.23
C ILE A 124 -20.27 6.81 -3.46
N SER A 125 -20.96 7.40 -4.44
CA SER A 125 -21.31 6.83 -5.75
C SER A 125 -20.79 7.75 -6.85
N GLU A 126 -21.00 7.41 -8.12
CA GLU A 126 -20.67 8.27 -9.25
C GLU A 126 -19.19 8.67 -9.34
N LEU A 127 -18.30 7.69 -9.16
CA LEU A 127 -16.85 7.84 -9.32
C LEU A 127 -16.43 7.65 -10.78
N GLU A 128 -15.63 8.57 -11.30
CA GLU A 128 -14.88 8.41 -12.54
C GLU A 128 -13.54 7.79 -12.22
N VAL A 129 -13.33 6.52 -12.60
CA VAL A 129 -12.03 5.85 -12.50
C VAL A 129 -11.17 6.29 -13.69
N ARG A 130 -9.95 6.74 -13.42
CA ARG A 130 -9.00 7.25 -14.39
C ARG A 130 -7.84 6.26 -14.61
N GLU A 131 -6.62 6.71 -14.41
CA GLU A 131 -5.43 5.91 -14.64
C GLU A 131 -4.97 5.13 -13.40
N LEU A 132 -4.25 4.04 -13.64
CA LEU A 132 -3.51 3.34 -12.60
C LEU A 132 -2.32 4.20 -12.16
N ILE A 133 -2.26 4.53 -10.87
CA ILE A 133 -1.15 5.29 -10.28
C ILE A 133 0.05 4.37 -10.04
N CYS A 134 -0.15 3.33 -9.24
CA CYS A 134 0.89 2.37 -8.87
C CYS A 134 0.28 1.09 -8.28
N ILE A 135 1.14 0.11 -8.02
CA ILE A 135 0.82 -1.08 -7.25
C ILE A 135 1.72 -1.09 -6.02
N THR A 136 1.14 -1.26 -4.83
CA THR A 136 1.90 -1.41 -3.59
C THR A 136 1.77 -2.82 -3.04
N ASP A 137 2.87 -3.34 -2.51
CA ASP A 137 2.97 -4.68 -1.94
C ASP A 137 3.04 -4.61 -0.42
N HIS A 138 2.10 -5.24 0.27
CA HIS A 138 2.02 -5.23 1.72
C HIS A 138 1.89 -6.64 2.29
N CYS A 139 2.83 -7.03 3.16
CA CYS A 139 2.79 -8.29 3.89
C CYS A 139 2.07 -8.13 5.22
N TYR A 140 1.25 -9.12 5.53
CA TYR A 140 0.59 -9.25 6.82
C TYR A 140 0.38 -10.72 7.19
N LYS A 141 0.24 -11.00 8.49
CA LYS A 141 0.02 -12.35 8.98
C LYS A 141 -1.44 -12.54 9.39
N ARG A 142 -2.10 -13.56 8.85
CA ARG A 142 -3.47 -13.92 9.19
C ARG A 142 -3.52 -15.42 9.50
N ASN A 143 -4.02 -15.78 10.67
CA ASN A 143 -4.09 -17.19 11.14
C ASN A 143 -2.73 -17.94 11.06
N GLY A 144 -1.63 -17.24 11.34
CA GLY A 144 -0.28 -17.80 11.28
C GLY A 144 0.32 -17.91 9.86
N ILE A 145 -0.43 -17.56 8.81
CA ILE A 145 0.01 -17.61 7.41
C ILE A 145 0.35 -16.20 6.93
N TRP A 146 1.51 -16.06 6.28
CA TRP A 146 1.92 -14.84 5.65
C TRP A 146 1.21 -14.63 4.32
N HIS A 147 0.65 -13.45 4.15
CA HIS A 147 0.01 -13.00 2.92
C HIS A 147 0.80 -11.85 2.33
N LEU A 148 0.91 -11.82 1.01
CA LEU A 148 1.41 -10.68 0.25
C LEU A 148 0.25 -10.09 -0.54
N LYS A 149 -0.18 -8.90 -0.13
CA LYS A 149 -1.28 -8.19 -0.76
C LYS A 149 -0.75 -7.19 -1.78
N HIS A 150 -1.11 -7.39 -3.05
CA HIS A 150 -0.90 -6.46 -4.14
C HIS A 150 -2.10 -5.53 -4.21
N THR A 151 -1.91 -4.23 -4.01
CA THR A 151 -3.00 -3.26 -4.10
C THR A 151 -2.79 -2.36 -5.30
N TRP A 152 -3.72 -2.42 -6.26
CA TRP A 152 -3.78 -1.54 -7.43
C TRP A 152 -4.47 -0.25 -7.06
N TRP A 153 -3.76 0.89 -7.18
CA TRP A 153 -4.25 2.20 -6.82
C TRP A 153 -4.60 3.02 -8.06
N TYR A 154 -5.85 3.43 -8.14
CA TYR A 154 -6.35 4.23 -9.27
C TYR A 154 -6.59 5.67 -8.86
N ASP A 155 -6.26 6.62 -9.76
CA ASP A 155 -6.76 7.99 -9.67
C ASP A 155 -8.25 7.98 -9.93
N MET A 156 -9.03 8.62 -9.05
CA MET A 156 -10.48 8.69 -9.16
C MET A 156 -10.97 10.11 -8.92
N LEU A 157 -11.98 10.52 -9.71
CA LEU A 157 -12.65 11.80 -9.53
C LEU A 157 -14.09 11.60 -9.04
N TYR A 158 -14.41 12.28 -7.97
CA TYR A 158 -15.74 12.36 -7.42
C TYR A 158 -16.38 13.71 -7.72
N THR A 159 -17.59 13.70 -8.26
CA THR A 159 -18.24 14.92 -8.75
C THR A 159 -19.58 15.26 -8.10
N ASP A 160 -20.14 14.31 -7.34
CA ASP A 160 -21.41 14.45 -6.64
C ASP A 160 -21.19 15.02 -5.21
N PRO A 161 -22.07 15.87 -4.66
CA PRO A 161 -21.96 16.44 -3.31
C PRO A 161 -22.55 15.55 -2.20
N THR A 162 -22.55 14.21 -2.32
CA THR A 162 -23.08 13.31 -1.28
C THR A 162 -22.23 13.34 0.00
N ASP A 163 -22.87 13.14 1.15
CA ASP A 163 -22.19 12.99 2.44
C ASP A 163 -21.44 11.64 2.52
N LEU A 164 -20.29 11.67 3.19
CA LEU A 164 -19.49 10.47 3.44
C LEU A 164 -20.13 9.60 4.52
N THR A 165 -20.18 8.29 4.28
CA THR A 165 -20.69 7.30 5.24
C THR A 165 -19.62 6.22 5.42
N PRO A 166 -18.80 6.29 6.51
CA PRO A 166 -17.78 5.28 6.78
C PRO A 166 -18.41 3.90 7.03
N GLN A 167 -17.82 2.85 6.48
CA GLN A 167 -18.21 1.46 6.72
C GLN A 167 -17.64 1.01 8.08
N THR A 168 -18.45 1.11 9.12
CA THR A 168 -18.03 0.84 10.50
C THR A 168 -17.77 -0.65 10.77
N GLU A 169 -18.36 -1.54 9.99
CA GLU A 169 -18.16 -3.00 10.03
C GLU A 169 -16.72 -3.40 9.71
N GLU A 170 -15.98 -2.53 9.01
CA GLU A 170 -14.56 -2.72 8.69
C GLU A 170 -13.62 -1.87 9.56
N ASP A 171 -14.07 -1.46 10.74
CA ASP A 171 -13.32 -0.61 11.68
C ASP A 171 -12.97 0.78 11.10
N ILE A 172 -13.66 1.23 10.06
CA ILE A 172 -13.50 2.58 9.51
C ILE A 172 -14.28 3.55 10.37
N THR A 173 -13.57 4.34 11.16
CA THR A 173 -14.18 5.25 12.13
C THR A 173 -14.48 6.62 11.57
N LYS A 174 -13.84 7.02 10.47
CA LYS A 174 -14.02 8.30 9.79
C LYS A 174 -13.75 8.19 8.31
N ALA A 175 -14.48 8.97 7.51
CA ALA A 175 -14.14 9.32 6.14
C ALA A 175 -14.16 10.87 6.04
N ALA A 176 -13.17 11.46 5.37
CA ALA A 176 -13.06 12.91 5.32
C ALA A 176 -12.42 13.40 4.02
N TRP A 177 -12.93 14.52 3.51
CA TRP A 177 -12.27 15.30 2.46
C TRP A 177 -11.22 16.20 3.08
N VAL A 178 -9.98 16.06 2.65
CA VAL A 178 -8.82 16.78 3.15
C VAL A 178 -8.23 17.63 2.02
N ALA A 179 -8.16 18.93 2.23
CA ALA A 179 -7.55 19.84 1.26
C ALA A 179 -6.08 19.48 1.02
N ARG A 180 -5.60 19.57 -0.23
CA ARG A 180 -4.21 19.26 -0.58
C ARG A 180 -3.19 19.96 0.35
N SER A 181 -3.42 21.23 0.68
CA SER A 181 -2.56 21.99 1.58
C SER A 181 -2.55 21.49 3.03
N SER A 182 -3.55 20.71 3.43
CA SER A 182 -3.72 20.15 4.77
C SER A 182 -3.28 18.69 4.88
N LEU A 183 -2.82 18.05 3.80
CA LEU A 183 -2.39 16.66 3.78
C LEU A 183 -1.18 16.32 4.69
N PRO A 184 -0.15 17.20 4.87
CA PRO A 184 1.07 16.78 5.55
C PRO A 184 0.88 16.15 6.94
N PRO A 185 0.06 16.65 7.87
CA PRO A 185 -0.15 16.01 9.16
C PRO A 185 -0.87 14.65 9.04
N TYR A 186 -1.71 14.44 8.03
CA TYR A 186 -2.37 13.17 7.76
C TYR A 186 -1.36 12.14 7.25
N LEU A 187 -0.46 12.55 6.34
CA LEU A 187 0.59 11.68 5.79
C LEU A 187 1.68 11.33 6.81
N LEU A 188 1.84 12.08 7.89
CA LEU A 188 2.68 11.69 9.03
C LEU A 188 2.06 10.57 9.87
N ASN A 189 0.74 10.41 9.84
CA ASN A 189 0.01 9.37 10.56
C ASN A 189 -0.67 8.38 9.61
N THR A 190 0.06 7.94 8.61
CA THR A 190 -0.39 6.91 7.64
C THR A 190 0.67 5.84 7.44
N TYR A 191 0.35 4.82 6.66
CA TYR A 191 1.28 3.75 6.30
C TYR A 191 2.28 4.23 5.22
N PRO A 192 3.54 3.76 5.23
CA PRO A 192 4.52 4.11 4.20
C PRO A 192 4.08 3.74 2.77
N SER A 193 3.30 2.67 2.61
CA SER A 193 2.70 2.29 1.32
C SER A 193 1.72 3.34 0.81
N ILE A 194 0.98 4.00 1.69
CA ILE A 194 0.07 5.09 1.32
C ILE A 194 0.84 6.36 0.96
N GLN A 195 1.93 6.67 1.69
CA GLN A 195 2.83 7.76 1.32
C GLN A 195 3.41 7.54 -0.09
N GLU A 196 3.73 6.29 -0.47
CA GLU A 196 4.16 5.96 -1.83
C GLU A 196 3.09 6.29 -2.87
N VAL A 197 1.81 5.98 -2.62
CA VAL A 197 0.71 6.32 -3.55
C VAL A 197 0.66 7.82 -3.83
N PHE A 198 0.73 8.66 -2.78
CA PHE A 198 0.75 10.11 -2.94
C PHE A 198 2.00 10.61 -3.68
N HIS A 199 3.15 10.00 -3.41
CA HIS A 199 4.42 10.31 -4.10
C HIS A 199 4.34 10.00 -5.60
N GLU A 200 3.86 8.79 -5.96
CA GLU A 200 3.70 8.38 -7.37
C GLU A 200 2.65 9.22 -8.10
N ALA A 201 1.62 9.67 -7.41
CA ALA A 201 0.63 10.63 -7.92
C ALA A 201 1.15 12.07 -8.02
N LYS A 202 2.39 12.37 -7.55
CA LYS A 202 3.02 13.70 -7.55
C LYS A 202 2.23 14.77 -6.74
N ILE A 203 1.73 14.35 -5.61
CA ILE A 203 0.91 15.17 -4.70
C ILE A 203 1.72 15.60 -3.48
#